data_bd7b9be87d6e11c12b5246f7a8e43745
#
_entry.id   bd7b9be87d6e11c12b5246f7a8e43745
#
_cell.length_a   1.000
_cell.length_b   1.000
_cell.length_c   1.000
_cell.angle_alpha   90.00
_cell.angle_beta   90.00
_cell.angle_gamma   90.00
#
_symmetry.space_group_name_H-M   'P 1'
#
loop_
_entity.id
_entity.type
_entity.pdbx_description
1 polymer ?
#
loop_
_entity_poly.entity_id
_entity_poly.type
_entity_poly.pdbx_seq_one_letter_code
_entity_poly.pdbx_strand_id
1 'polypeptide(L)'
;MIHLEKIDSTNIWEIVDLKVFKSQKSFVAANWVSIVQAYGVRDSATVAFPFAIYHDKRPVGFLMIGFNEAAMYENWDDVEAPKSLVNNYSLWRLMIDKRYQKRGYGREAIKLALDFIRTWPCGKAEYCSLSYEPENEVARELYRSLGFMENGEMDGDEIVAVLKL
;
A
#
# COMPACT_ATOMS: atom_id res chain seq x y z
N MET A 1 11.54 5.49 -16.89
CA MET A 1 11.77 5.85 -15.44
C MET A 1 10.47 5.55 -14.68
N ILE A 2 10.56 4.99 -13.45
CA ILE A 2 9.37 4.76 -12.60
C ILE A 2 8.98 6.09 -11.94
N HIS A 3 7.68 6.37 -11.90
CA HIS A 3 7.10 7.51 -11.18
C HIS A 3 5.68 7.21 -10.73
N LEU A 4 5.17 7.99 -9.77
CA LEU A 4 3.82 7.89 -9.26
C LEU A 4 2.96 9.01 -9.84
N GLU A 5 1.76 8.67 -10.29
CA GLU A 5 0.76 9.63 -10.75
C GLU A 5 -0.54 9.48 -9.94
N LYS A 6 -1.22 10.59 -9.72
CA LYS A 6 -2.57 10.56 -9.15
C LYS A 6 -3.52 9.83 -10.09
N ILE A 7 -4.49 9.14 -9.50
CA ILE A 7 -5.55 8.49 -10.27
C ILE A 7 -6.67 9.49 -10.47
N ASP A 8 -7.05 9.69 -11.72
CA ASP A 8 -8.13 10.58 -12.12
C ASP A 8 -8.96 10.00 -13.29
N SER A 9 -9.86 10.80 -13.85
CA SER A 9 -10.74 10.36 -14.93
C SER A 9 -10.00 9.98 -16.23
N THR A 10 -8.73 10.36 -16.39
CA THR A 10 -7.95 10.08 -17.60
C THR A 10 -7.25 8.73 -17.58
N ASN A 11 -6.94 8.20 -16.38
CA ASN A 11 -6.16 6.96 -16.24
C ASN A 11 -6.85 5.85 -15.41
N ILE A 12 -7.94 6.13 -14.71
CA ILE A 12 -8.56 5.18 -13.79
C ILE A 12 -8.87 3.83 -14.42
N TRP A 13 -9.37 3.80 -15.66
CA TRP A 13 -9.75 2.55 -16.30
C TRP A 13 -8.55 1.66 -16.65
N GLU A 14 -7.44 2.27 -17.07
CA GLU A 14 -6.20 1.54 -17.31
C GLU A 14 -5.65 0.93 -16.01
N ILE A 15 -5.77 1.65 -14.88
CA ILE A 15 -5.30 1.19 -13.58
C ILE A 15 -6.17 0.07 -13.03
N VAL A 16 -7.49 0.16 -13.19
CA VAL A 16 -8.45 -0.90 -12.77
C VAL A 16 -8.21 -2.21 -13.53
N ASP A 17 -7.77 -2.14 -14.77
CA ASP A 17 -7.51 -3.30 -15.62
C ASP A 17 -6.17 -4.01 -15.34
N LEU A 18 -5.26 -3.41 -14.56
CA LEU A 18 -4.01 -4.06 -14.16
C LEU A 18 -4.28 -5.27 -13.26
N LYS A 19 -3.56 -6.37 -13.48
CA LYS A 19 -3.83 -7.66 -12.80
C LYS A 19 -2.53 -8.36 -12.40
N VAL A 20 -2.52 -8.90 -11.21
CA VAL A 20 -1.50 -9.85 -10.75
C VAL A 20 -1.72 -11.25 -11.35
N PHE A 21 -0.76 -12.16 -11.17
CA PHE A 21 -0.97 -13.55 -11.51
C PHE A 21 -2.11 -14.17 -10.68
N LYS A 22 -2.75 -15.22 -11.20
CA LYS A 22 -3.87 -15.89 -10.52
C LYS A 22 -3.48 -16.37 -9.12
N SER A 23 -2.25 -16.87 -8.96
CA SER A 23 -1.68 -17.33 -7.68
C SER A 23 -1.42 -16.23 -6.66
N GLN A 24 -1.48 -14.96 -7.06
CA GLN A 24 -1.24 -13.80 -6.19
C GLN A 24 -2.53 -13.06 -5.81
N LYS A 25 -3.68 -13.51 -6.28
CA LYS A 25 -4.95 -12.81 -6.06
C LYS A 25 -5.42 -12.79 -4.61
N SER A 26 -4.94 -13.72 -3.78
CA SER A 26 -5.18 -13.73 -2.34
C SER A 26 -4.31 -12.72 -1.60
N PHE A 27 -3.19 -12.29 -2.17
CA PHE A 27 -2.22 -11.41 -1.53
C PHE A 27 -2.52 -9.92 -1.67
N VAL A 28 -3.37 -9.53 -2.60
CA VAL A 28 -3.71 -8.12 -2.80
C VAL A 28 -5.11 -7.97 -3.39
N ALA A 29 -5.86 -7.02 -2.86
CA ALA A 29 -7.19 -6.68 -3.40
C ALA A 29 -7.08 -6.15 -4.84
N ALA A 30 -8.13 -6.35 -5.63
CA ALA A 30 -8.21 -5.73 -6.95
C ALA A 30 -8.17 -4.18 -6.83
N ASN A 31 -7.56 -3.52 -7.80
CA ASN A 31 -7.35 -2.06 -7.73
C ASN A 31 -8.66 -1.27 -7.56
N TRP A 32 -9.75 -1.71 -8.21
CA TRP A 32 -11.04 -1.06 -8.06
C TRP A 32 -11.56 -1.10 -6.61
N VAL A 33 -11.32 -2.21 -5.87
CA VAL A 33 -11.69 -2.32 -4.45
C VAL A 33 -10.93 -1.27 -3.65
N SER A 34 -9.62 -1.16 -3.85
CA SER A 34 -8.78 -0.20 -3.14
C SER A 34 -9.17 1.27 -3.45
N ILE A 35 -9.56 1.56 -4.70
CA ILE A 35 -10.04 2.89 -5.09
C ILE A 35 -11.38 3.21 -4.40
N VAL A 36 -12.28 2.22 -4.30
CA VAL A 36 -13.55 2.38 -3.56
C VAL A 36 -13.29 2.58 -2.07
N GLN A 37 -12.34 1.86 -1.48
CA GLN A 37 -11.95 2.07 -0.08
C GLN A 37 -11.39 3.49 0.15
N ALA A 38 -10.52 3.98 -0.75
CA ALA A 38 -10.00 5.34 -0.68
C ALA A 38 -11.12 6.40 -0.76
N TYR A 39 -12.12 6.16 -1.59
CA TYR A 39 -13.32 7.01 -1.64
C TYR A 39 -14.12 6.95 -0.33
N GLY A 40 -14.29 5.75 0.22
CA GLY A 40 -15.09 5.52 1.44
C GLY A 40 -14.52 6.17 2.69
N VAL A 41 -13.19 6.34 2.78
CA VAL A 41 -12.55 6.95 3.97
C VAL A 41 -12.36 8.47 3.89
N ARG A 42 -12.73 9.12 2.79
CA ARG A 42 -12.48 10.56 2.56
C ARG A 42 -13.04 11.51 3.63
N ASP A 43 -14.10 11.08 4.32
CA ASP A 43 -14.79 11.88 5.35
C ASP A 43 -14.53 11.31 6.77
N SER A 44 -13.48 10.48 6.92
CA SER A 44 -13.09 9.87 8.19
C SER A 44 -11.73 10.40 8.67
N ALA A 45 -11.26 9.92 9.82
CA ALA A 45 -9.93 10.21 10.34
C ALA A 45 -8.80 9.46 9.58
N THR A 46 -9.16 8.47 8.76
CA THR A 46 -8.23 7.78 7.86
C THR A 46 -8.05 8.59 6.57
N VAL A 47 -6.82 8.74 6.11
CA VAL A 47 -6.52 9.36 4.81
C VAL A 47 -5.92 8.34 3.87
N ALA A 48 -6.36 8.32 2.63
CA ALA A 48 -5.84 7.43 1.59
C ALA A 48 -5.29 8.22 0.40
N PHE A 49 -4.13 7.80 -0.10
CA PHE A 49 -3.47 8.35 -1.29
C PHE A 49 -3.25 7.25 -2.32
N PRO A 50 -4.24 6.98 -3.20
CA PRO A 50 -4.08 6.03 -4.29
C PRO A 50 -3.23 6.62 -5.41
N PHE A 51 -2.24 5.85 -5.87
CA PHE A 51 -1.35 6.22 -6.97
C PHE A 51 -1.29 5.12 -8.03
N ALA A 52 -1.23 5.55 -9.27
CA ALA A 52 -0.80 4.74 -10.39
C ALA A 52 0.74 4.71 -10.44
N ILE A 53 1.31 3.54 -10.69
CA ILE A 53 2.75 3.39 -10.93
C ILE A 53 2.96 3.33 -12.43
N TYR A 54 3.75 4.26 -12.95
CA TYR A 54 4.10 4.33 -14.36
C TYR A 54 5.58 4.00 -14.60
N HIS A 55 5.84 3.32 -15.70
CA HIS A 55 7.17 3.28 -16.31
C HIS A 55 7.10 4.08 -17.62
N ASP A 56 7.68 5.27 -17.62
CA ASP A 56 7.53 6.27 -18.67
C ASP A 56 6.04 6.59 -18.91
N LYS A 57 5.50 6.33 -20.08
CA LYS A 57 4.09 6.57 -20.39
C LYS A 57 3.17 5.36 -20.16
N ARG A 58 3.67 4.29 -19.54
CA ARG A 58 2.92 3.04 -19.44
C ARG A 58 2.56 2.73 -17.98
N PRO A 59 1.29 2.53 -17.65
CA PRO A 59 0.90 2.08 -16.34
C PRO A 59 1.38 0.64 -16.10
N VAL A 60 2.07 0.41 -14.99
CA VAL A 60 2.69 -0.88 -14.66
C VAL A 60 2.24 -1.42 -13.32
N GLY A 61 1.58 -0.61 -12.49
CA GLY A 61 1.13 -1.04 -11.17
C GLY A 61 0.24 -0.02 -10.47
N PHE A 62 -0.10 -0.36 -9.24
CA PHE A 62 -0.91 0.45 -8.34
C PHE A 62 -0.28 0.43 -6.96
N LEU A 63 -0.34 1.57 -6.27
CA LEU A 63 0.11 1.74 -4.89
C LEU A 63 -0.90 2.62 -4.15
N MET A 64 -1.18 2.30 -2.89
CA MET A 64 -1.98 3.17 -2.04
C MET A 64 -1.28 3.35 -0.69
N ILE A 65 -1.09 4.60 -0.30
CA ILE A 65 -0.58 5.00 1.00
C ILE A 65 -1.78 5.32 1.88
N GLY A 66 -1.76 4.85 3.12
CA GLY A 66 -2.72 5.21 4.17
C GLY A 66 -2.08 6.10 5.21
N PHE A 67 -2.92 6.81 5.96
CA PHE A 67 -2.58 7.46 7.22
C PHE A 67 -3.68 7.22 8.24
N ASN A 68 -3.30 6.81 9.46
CA ASN A 68 -4.22 6.52 10.56
C ASN A 68 -5.30 5.49 10.19
N GLU A 69 -4.93 4.39 9.54
CA GLU A 69 -5.86 3.32 9.17
C GLU A 69 -6.55 2.70 10.39
N ALA A 70 -5.96 2.81 11.59
CA ALA A 70 -6.58 2.34 12.83
C ALA A 70 -8.00 2.87 13.05
N ALA A 71 -8.31 4.08 12.57
CA ALA A 71 -9.65 4.66 12.69
C ALA A 71 -10.74 3.89 11.92
N MET A 72 -10.36 3.07 10.93
CA MET A 72 -11.31 2.21 10.20
C MET A 72 -11.85 1.07 11.08
N TYR A 73 -11.03 0.58 12.01
CA TYR A 73 -11.33 -0.56 12.87
C TYR A 73 -12.37 -0.20 13.96
N GLU A 74 -12.55 1.08 14.28
CA GLU A 74 -13.55 1.55 15.23
C GLU A 74 -15.00 1.15 14.86
N ASN A 75 -15.23 0.84 13.60
CA ASN A 75 -16.53 0.42 13.08
C ASN A 75 -16.68 -1.11 12.98
N TRP A 76 -15.69 -1.88 13.42
CA TRP A 76 -15.69 -3.34 13.35
C TRP A 76 -15.72 -3.94 14.75
N ASP A 77 -16.80 -4.63 15.06
CA ASP A 77 -16.96 -5.29 16.36
C ASP A 77 -15.87 -6.38 16.52
N ASP A 78 -15.27 -6.41 17.70
CA ASP A 78 -14.30 -7.43 18.12
C ASP A 78 -12.97 -7.49 17.30
N VAL A 79 -12.63 -6.44 16.55
CA VAL A 79 -11.36 -6.36 15.81
C VAL A 79 -10.53 -5.18 16.34
N GLU A 80 -9.35 -5.47 16.89
CA GLU A 80 -8.41 -4.46 17.34
C GLU A 80 -7.38 -4.13 16.25
N ALA A 81 -7.22 -2.85 15.95
CA ALA A 81 -6.24 -2.39 14.99
C ALA A 81 -4.81 -2.59 15.50
N PRO A 82 -3.83 -2.94 14.64
CA PRO A 82 -2.43 -2.85 14.99
C PRO A 82 -2.07 -1.44 15.49
N LYS A 83 -1.32 -1.36 16.60
CA LYS A 83 -0.92 -0.07 17.19
C LYS A 83 -0.08 0.76 16.25
N SER A 84 0.70 0.11 15.39
CA SER A 84 1.51 0.76 14.37
C SER A 84 0.71 1.47 13.29
N LEU A 85 -0.62 1.27 13.21
CA LEU A 85 -1.51 2.02 12.31
C LEU A 85 -2.07 3.32 12.91
N VAL A 86 -1.93 3.51 14.25
CA VAL A 86 -2.45 4.69 14.95
C VAL A 86 -1.58 5.91 14.64
N ASN A 87 -2.14 6.93 13.96
CA ASN A 87 -1.43 8.17 13.58
C ASN A 87 -0.09 7.95 12.85
N ASN A 88 0.03 6.85 12.14
CA ASN A 88 1.19 6.50 11.32
C ASN A 88 0.79 6.32 9.85
N TYR A 89 1.79 6.38 8.98
CA TYR A 89 1.61 6.05 7.57
C TYR A 89 1.64 4.54 7.36
N SER A 90 1.08 4.11 6.24
CA SER A 90 1.14 2.72 5.80
C SER A 90 1.30 2.61 4.29
N LEU A 91 1.92 1.54 3.84
CA LEU A 91 1.78 1.05 2.47
C LEU A 91 0.58 0.11 2.43
N TRP A 92 -0.61 0.70 2.30
CA TRP A 92 -1.88 -0.04 2.37
C TRP A 92 -2.06 -1.04 1.22
N ARG A 93 -1.58 -0.68 0.03
CA ARG A 93 -1.63 -1.56 -1.15
C ARG A 93 -0.41 -1.35 -2.03
N LEU A 94 0.08 -2.45 -2.60
CA LEU A 94 1.08 -2.44 -3.66
C LEU A 94 0.86 -3.62 -4.59
N MET A 95 0.75 -3.35 -5.88
CA MET A 95 0.80 -4.40 -6.90
C MET A 95 1.54 -3.93 -8.14
N ILE A 96 2.23 -4.84 -8.78
CA ILE A 96 2.77 -4.67 -10.13
C ILE A 96 2.04 -5.65 -11.05
N ASP A 97 1.57 -5.16 -12.18
CA ASP A 97 0.89 -5.98 -13.17
C ASP A 97 1.79 -7.15 -13.61
N LYS A 98 1.21 -8.33 -13.77
CA LYS A 98 1.91 -9.59 -14.08
C LYS A 98 2.85 -9.50 -15.27
N ARG A 99 2.57 -8.61 -16.25
CA ARG A 99 3.42 -8.38 -17.43
C ARG A 99 4.72 -7.66 -17.13
N TYR A 100 4.80 -7.00 -15.97
CA TYR A 100 5.90 -6.09 -15.62
C TYR A 100 6.63 -6.47 -14.33
N GLN A 101 6.24 -7.58 -13.69
CA GLN A 101 6.91 -8.09 -12.48
C GLN A 101 8.37 -8.50 -12.75
N LYS A 102 9.16 -8.66 -11.68
CA LYS A 102 10.58 -9.06 -11.71
C LYS A 102 11.51 -8.08 -12.44
N ARG A 103 11.12 -6.81 -12.56
CA ARG A 103 11.91 -5.73 -13.19
C ARG A 103 12.37 -4.67 -12.19
N GLY A 104 12.18 -4.90 -10.87
CA GLY A 104 12.54 -3.94 -9.83
C GLY A 104 11.51 -2.83 -9.60
N TYR A 105 10.42 -2.76 -10.37
CA TYR A 105 9.46 -1.67 -10.33
C TYR A 105 8.76 -1.51 -8.97
N GLY A 106 8.45 -2.61 -8.27
CA GLY A 106 7.89 -2.56 -6.93
C GLY A 106 8.83 -1.88 -5.92
N ARG A 107 10.11 -2.19 -5.99
CA ARG A 107 11.14 -1.56 -5.14
C ARG A 107 11.23 -0.05 -5.36
N GLU A 108 11.27 0.37 -6.62
CA GLU A 108 11.33 1.79 -6.96
C GLU A 108 10.05 2.52 -6.55
N ALA A 109 8.88 1.90 -6.75
CA ALA A 109 7.61 2.48 -6.31
C ALA A 109 7.54 2.68 -4.79
N ILE A 110 8.04 1.72 -3.99
CA ILE A 110 8.09 1.86 -2.52
C ILE A 110 9.02 3.02 -2.12
N LYS A 111 10.18 3.16 -2.75
CA LYS A 111 11.07 4.30 -2.47
C LYS A 111 10.38 5.64 -2.73
N LEU A 112 9.70 5.77 -3.87
CA LEU A 112 8.93 6.97 -4.20
C LEU A 112 7.79 7.23 -3.20
N ALA A 113 7.12 6.15 -2.74
CA ALA A 113 6.09 6.26 -1.71
C ALA A 113 6.69 6.76 -0.37
N LEU A 114 7.84 6.25 0.04
CA LEU A 114 8.54 6.70 1.25
C LEU A 114 9.00 8.15 1.11
N ASP A 115 9.47 8.56 -0.06
CA ASP A 115 9.83 9.97 -0.32
C ASP A 115 8.60 10.87 -0.24
N PHE A 116 7.44 10.46 -0.77
CA PHE A 116 6.18 11.16 -0.61
C PHE A 116 5.77 11.25 0.86
N ILE A 117 5.82 10.14 1.62
CA ILE A 117 5.50 10.11 3.06
C ILE A 117 6.38 11.10 3.84
N ARG A 118 7.67 11.21 3.52
CA ARG A 118 8.60 12.15 4.16
C ARG A 118 8.34 13.61 3.85
N THR A 119 7.44 13.92 2.93
CA THR A 119 6.89 15.29 2.79
C THR A 119 5.84 15.61 3.86
N TRP A 120 5.42 14.64 4.66
CA TRP A 120 4.52 14.75 5.79
C TRP A 120 3.13 15.29 5.42
N PRO A 121 2.44 14.73 4.41
CA PRO A 121 1.16 15.26 3.93
C PRO A 121 0.05 15.26 4.98
N CYS A 122 0.15 14.40 6.01
CA CYS A 122 -0.79 14.35 7.15
C CYS A 122 -0.10 14.71 8.48
N GLY A 123 1.10 15.28 8.45
CA GLY A 123 1.91 15.55 9.63
C GLY A 123 2.95 14.47 9.91
N LYS A 124 3.86 14.75 10.86
CA LYS A 124 4.92 13.82 11.23
C LYS A 124 4.37 12.57 11.89
N ALA A 125 4.96 11.44 11.57
CA ALA A 125 4.66 10.14 12.14
C ALA A 125 5.96 9.41 12.51
N GLU A 126 5.86 8.37 13.33
CA GLU A 126 7.02 7.61 13.78
C GLU A 126 7.37 6.49 12.79
N TYR A 127 6.33 5.88 12.19
CA TYR A 127 6.48 4.70 11.34
C TYR A 127 5.73 4.83 10.01
N CYS A 128 6.24 4.09 9.03
CA CYS A 128 5.48 3.56 7.92
C CYS A 128 5.29 2.06 8.16
N SER A 129 4.04 1.60 8.27
CA SER A 129 3.70 0.20 8.46
C SER A 129 3.19 -0.43 7.17
N LEU A 130 3.17 -1.75 7.13
CA LEU A 130 2.53 -2.56 6.10
C LEU A 130 2.19 -3.93 6.69
N SER A 131 1.31 -4.66 6.04
CA SER A 131 1.04 -6.05 6.36
C SER A 131 1.12 -6.93 5.11
N TYR A 132 1.33 -8.22 5.30
CA TYR A 132 1.38 -9.21 4.23
C TYR A 132 1.07 -10.61 4.74
N GLU A 133 0.48 -11.42 3.89
CA GLU A 133 0.23 -12.84 4.15
C GLU A 133 1.54 -13.58 4.43
N PRO A 134 1.60 -14.48 5.45
CA PRO A 134 2.82 -15.21 5.80
C PRO A 134 3.45 -15.99 4.63
N GLU A 135 2.64 -16.46 3.70
CA GLU A 135 3.07 -17.21 2.51
C GLU A 135 3.63 -16.32 1.40
N ASN A 136 3.48 -15.00 1.50
CA ASN A 136 3.97 -14.04 0.50
C ASN A 136 5.46 -13.71 0.72
N GLU A 137 6.32 -14.71 0.59
CA GLU A 137 7.77 -14.56 0.80
C GLU A 137 8.41 -13.52 -0.11
N VAL A 138 7.89 -13.34 -1.33
CA VAL A 138 8.40 -12.33 -2.27
C VAL A 138 8.20 -10.92 -1.71
N ALA A 139 7.03 -10.63 -1.14
CA ALA A 139 6.76 -9.36 -0.49
C ALA A 139 7.61 -9.21 0.79
N ARG A 140 7.68 -10.23 1.61
CA ARG A 140 8.49 -10.28 2.84
C ARG A 140 9.95 -9.91 2.57
N GLU A 141 10.59 -10.55 1.62
CA GLU A 141 11.98 -10.27 1.24
C GLU A 141 12.15 -8.86 0.68
N LEU A 142 11.22 -8.40 -0.17
CA LEU A 142 11.24 -7.06 -0.72
C LEU A 142 11.18 -6.01 0.39
N TYR A 143 10.23 -6.10 1.31
CA TYR A 143 10.06 -5.14 2.41
C TYR A 143 11.24 -5.18 3.38
N ARG A 144 11.70 -6.38 3.76
CA ARG A 144 12.89 -6.53 4.59
C ARG A 144 14.13 -5.88 3.98
N SER A 145 14.32 -6.03 2.67
CA SER A 145 15.46 -5.43 1.96
C SER A 145 15.40 -3.90 1.85
N LEU A 146 14.25 -3.30 2.17
CA LEU A 146 14.02 -1.86 2.25
C LEU A 146 14.04 -1.34 3.70
N GLY A 147 14.30 -2.21 4.68
CA GLY A 147 14.45 -1.86 6.07
C GLY A 147 13.18 -2.01 6.92
N PHE A 148 12.10 -2.55 6.37
CA PHE A 148 10.94 -2.91 7.18
C PHE A 148 11.27 -4.11 8.07
N MET A 149 10.85 -4.05 9.34
CA MET A 149 11.07 -5.09 10.33
C MET A 149 9.74 -5.53 10.93
N GLU A 150 9.53 -6.84 11.02
CA GLU A 150 8.39 -7.42 11.72
C GLU A 150 8.45 -7.01 13.19
N ASN A 151 7.34 -6.50 13.72
CA ASN A 151 7.26 -5.97 15.07
C ASN A 151 6.46 -6.88 16.04
N GLY A 152 6.00 -8.02 15.55
CA GLY A 152 5.20 -8.98 16.34
C GLY A 152 3.70 -8.69 16.35
N GLU A 153 3.24 -7.61 15.74
CA GLU A 153 1.82 -7.34 15.53
C GLU A 153 1.28 -8.16 14.37
N MET A 154 -0.03 -8.41 14.42
CA MET A 154 -0.78 -9.03 13.33
C MET A 154 -1.93 -8.11 12.92
N ASP A 155 -2.26 -8.11 11.64
CA ASP A 155 -3.45 -7.48 11.08
C ASP A 155 -4.35 -8.58 10.49
N GLY A 156 -5.29 -9.06 11.30
CA GLY A 156 -5.95 -10.34 11.01
C GLY A 156 -4.93 -11.48 10.95
N ASP A 157 -4.84 -12.14 9.81
CA ASP A 157 -3.87 -13.22 9.57
C ASP A 157 -2.55 -12.73 8.94
N GLU A 158 -2.43 -11.43 8.66
CA GLU A 158 -1.24 -10.85 8.04
C GLU A 158 -0.18 -10.45 9.08
N ILE A 159 1.09 -10.65 8.72
CA ILE A 159 2.24 -10.21 9.50
C ILE A 159 2.43 -8.70 9.30
N VAL A 160 2.56 -7.95 10.39
CA VAL A 160 2.86 -6.52 10.35
C VAL A 160 4.36 -6.27 10.37
N ALA A 161 4.82 -5.39 9.51
CA ALA A 161 6.18 -4.87 9.53
C ALA A 161 6.19 -3.35 9.48
N VAL A 162 7.17 -2.74 10.13
CA VAL A 162 7.30 -1.29 10.28
C VAL A 162 8.67 -0.79 9.84
N LEU A 163 8.69 0.41 9.27
CA LEU A 163 9.90 1.17 8.97
C LEU A 163 9.85 2.46 9.77
N LYS A 164 10.88 2.75 10.54
CA LYS A 164 11.02 4.05 11.21
C LYS A 164 11.30 5.15 10.18
N LEU A 165 10.54 6.24 10.25
CA LEU A 165 10.59 7.36 9.31
C LEU A 165 11.63 8.42 9.69
#